data_62088a4d91172e5bb989dad238e4ccdc
#
_entry.id   62088a4d91172e5bb989dad238e4ccdc
#
_cell.length_a   1.000
_cell.length_b   1.000
_cell.length_c   1.000
_cell.angle_alpha   90.00
_cell.angle_beta   90.00
_cell.angle_gamma   90.00
#
_symmetry.space_group_name_H-M   'P 1'
#
loop_
_entity.id
_entity.type
_entity.pdbx_description
1 polymer ?
#
loop_
_entity_poly.entity_id
_entity_poly.type
_entity_poly.pdbx_seq_one_letter_code
_entity_poly.pdbx_strand_id
1 'polypeptide(L)'
;VGALYLALSVATILLARPMVVFMAQMPELVEATVSYIRLEAIALVLVTIARYLTLVLVTIKRERWLLAVLALQMTLTVTLDLFLLSSHPFSLQLGVNGIAVTNTVANLLLVAFLVIVLRREDVRVFGAGFHLDWSWIKEWLRTGGLSGLESLVRNAAFILMVVRLVNVVQQQGTYWVTNNFIWGWLLVPILALGELIKRDTAAREEAARTITPAYFALTAVFVLVWAVSIPAWPGFVANVMGVSEAGAVVNLTLVSLGFYILFAFNNVADSVFYGRGRTDLMLYQSLIVNTLFYGGAFLLYRAGVFSPTLLGIAIMFGLGIAIDSAITFVMFARFRRRIPVVPQEQGAS
;
A
#
# COMPACT_ATOMS: atom_id res chain seq x y z
N VAL A 1 -13.95 4.08 -14.11
CA VAL A 1 -12.71 4.14 -13.31
C VAL A 1 -11.75 5.17 -13.91
N GLY A 2 -11.32 5.06 -15.18
CA GLY A 2 -10.36 5.96 -15.81
C GLY A 2 -10.74 7.44 -15.75
N ALA A 3 -11.99 7.79 -16.02
CA ALA A 3 -12.47 9.19 -15.94
C ALA A 3 -12.38 9.76 -14.52
N LEU A 4 -12.67 8.97 -13.50
CA LEU A 4 -12.53 9.38 -12.11
C LEU A 4 -11.08 9.65 -11.75
N TYR A 5 -10.17 8.73 -12.11
CA TYR A 5 -8.74 8.91 -11.87
C TYR A 5 -8.15 10.08 -12.65
N LEU A 6 -8.62 10.32 -13.87
CA LEU A 6 -8.24 11.51 -14.64
C LEU A 6 -8.68 12.80 -13.93
N ALA A 7 -9.91 12.86 -13.44
CA ALA A 7 -10.39 14.02 -12.68
C ALA A 7 -9.60 14.25 -11.39
N LEU A 8 -9.29 13.17 -10.65
CA LEU A 8 -8.46 13.24 -9.46
C LEU A 8 -7.01 13.65 -9.78
N SER A 9 -6.44 13.15 -10.89
CA SER A 9 -5.12 13.55 -11.35
C SER A 9 -5.07 15.04 -11.68
N VAL A 10 -6.05 15.56 -12.42
CA VAL A 10 -6.16 17.00 -12.72
C VAL A 10 -6.27 17.82 -11.42
N ALA A 11 -7.12 17.40 -10.48
CA ALA A 11 -7.23 18.05 -9.18
C ALA A 11 -5.91 18.04 -8.41
N THR A 12 -5.19 16.93 -8.42
CA THR A 12 -3.87 16.79 -7.77
C THR A 12 -2.85 17.73 -8.42
N ILE A 13 -2.81 17.83 -9.76
CA ILE A 13 -1.90 18.74 -10.48
C ILE A 13 -2.17 20.20 -10.10
N LEU A 14 -3.44 20.61 -10.03
CA LEU A 14 -3.83 21.97 -9.68
C LEU A 14 -3.55 22.30 -8.21
N LEU A 15 -3.78 21.33 -7.33
CA LEU A 15 -3.64 21.49 -5.87
C LEU A 15 -2.25 21.08 -5.34
N ALA A 16 -1.33 20.64 -6.20
CA ALA A 16 -0.01 20.14 -5.77
C ALA A 16 0.72 21.12 -4.86
N ARG A 17 0.82 22.40 -5.24
CA ARG A 17 1.52 23.40 -4.45
C ARG A 17 0.86 23.67 -3.08
N PRO A 18 -0.44 23.98 -2.98
CA PRO A 18 -1.09 24.16 -1.68
C PRO A 18 -1.01 22.89 -0.82
N MET A 19 -1.08 21.68 -1.40
CA MET A 19 -0.90 20.43 -0.66
C MET A 19 0.51 20.30 -0.07
N VAL A 20 1.55 20.57 -0.85
CA VAL A 20 2.95 20.49 -0.41
C VAL A 20 3.23 21.50 0.70
N VAL A 21 2.75 22.73 0.57
CA VAL A 21 2.86 23.76 1.61
C VAL A 21 2.08 23.36 2.87
N PHE A 22 0.88 22.84 2.72
CA PHE A 22 0.08 22.32 3.83
C PHE A 22 0.78 21.16 4.58
N MET A 23 1.50 20.30 3.88
CA MET A 23 2.32 19.24 4.47
C MET A 23 3.60 19.75 5.15
N ALA A 24 3.81 21.07 5.22
CA ALA A 24 4.98 21.71 5.83
C ALA A 24 6.32 21.22 5.25
N GLN A 25 6.39 21.01 3.92
CA GLN A 25 7.62 20.64 3.25
C GLN A 25 8.68 21.75 3.40
N MET A 26 9.95 21.37 3.49
CA MET A 26 11.07 22.31 3.53
C MET A 26 11.03 23.23 2.31
N PRO A 27 11.23 24.56 2.50
CA PRO A 27 11.11 25.54 1.41
C PRO A 27 11.94 25.20 0.17
N GLU A 28 13.15 24.67 0.40
CA GLU A 28 14.10 24.29 -0.66
C GLU A 28 13.59 23.10 -1.52
N LEU A 29 12.73 22.24 -0.95
CA LEU A 29 12.21 21.05 -1.62
C LEU A 29 10.81 21.26 -2.19
N VAL A 30 10.16 22.39 -1.92
CA VAL A 30 8.76 22.63 -2.35
C VAL A 30 8.63 22.51 -3.86
N GLU A 31 9.46 23.20 -4.63
CA GLU A 31 9.32 23.22 -6.11
C GLU A 31 9.64 21.83 -6.72
N ALA A 32 10.67 21.15 -6.21
CA ALA A 32 11.00 19.79 -6.66
C ALA A 32 9.86 18.80 -6.35
N THR A 33 9.27 18.90 -5.14
CA THR A 33 8.14 18.06 -4.71
C THR A 33 6.89 18.35 -5.54
N VAL A 34 6.58 19.61 -5.81
CA VAL A 34 5.45 20.00 -6.67
C VAL A 34 5.61 19.49 -8.08
N SER A 35 6.81 19.63 -8.66
CA SER A 35 7.12 19.11 -9.99
C SER A 35 6.93 17.59 -10.07
N TYR A 36 7.49 16.86 -9.09
CA TYR A 36 7.34 15.42 -8.97
C TYR A 36 5.87 14.99 -8.86
N ILE A 37 5.09 15.60 -7.95
CA ILE A 37 3.67 15.26 -7.75
C ILE A 37 2.87 15.48 -9.04
N ARG A 38 3.14 16.56 -9.78
CA ARG A 38 2.45 16.83 -11.05
C ARG A 38 2.74 15.79 -12.11
N LEU A 39 3.99 15.38 -12.26
CA LEU A 39 4.39 14.32 -13.19
C LEU A 39 3.84 12.95 -12.77
N GLU A 40 3.96 12.61 -11.48
CA GLU A 40 3.47 11.33 -10.95
C GLU A 40 1.94 11.22 -11.04
N ALA A 41 1.20 12.32 -10.91
CA ALA A 41 -0.25 12.33 -11.09
C ALA A 41 -0.66 11.88 -12.51
N ILE A 42 0.15 12.15 -13.54
CA ILE A 42 -0.07 11.65 -14.90
C ILE A 42 0.23 10.14 -14.96
N ALA A 43 1.35 9.72 -14.37
CA ALA A 43 1.73 8.31 -14.33
C ALA A 43 0.65 7.45 -13.64
N LEU A 44 0.04 7.92 -12.54
CA LEU A 44 -1.00 7.22 -11.80
C LEU A 44 -2.24 6.88 -12.63
N VAL A 45 -2.60 7.68 -13.61
CA VAL A 45 -3.69 7.35 -14.55
C VAL A 45 -3.33 6.11 -15.37
N LEU A 46 -2.10 6.06 -15.91
CA LEU A 46 -1.61 4.93 -16.69
C LEU A 46 -1.46 3.67 -15.82
N VAL A 47 -0.92 3.80 -14.62
CA VAL A 47 -0.83 2.72 -13.62
C VAL A 47 -2.21 2.12 -13.35
N THR A 48 -3.23 2.97 -13.17
CA THR A 48 -4.59 2.51 -12.91
C THR A 48 -5.18 1.77 -14.09
N ILE A 49 -4.96 2.26 -15.31
CA ILE A 49 -5.40 1.58 -16.53
C ILE A 49 -4.68 0.24 -16.67
N ALA A 50 -3.35 0.19 -16.47
CA ALA A 50 -2.58 -1.05 -16.53
C ALA A 50 -3.09 -2.09 -15.52
N ARG A 51 -3.34 -1.68 -14.25
CA ARG A 51 -3.91 -2.55 -13.21
C ARG A 51 -5.28 -3.09 -13.60
N TYR A 52 -6.15 -2.24 -14.16
CA TYR A 52 -7.46 -2.66 -14.63
C TYR A 52 -7.38 -3.69 -15.75
N LEU A 53 -6.54 -3.45 -16.76
CA LEU A 53 -6.35 -4.39 -17.87
C LEU A 53 -5.73 -5.71 -17.39
N THR A 54 -4.82 -5.67 -16.42
CA THR A 54 -4.25 -6.87 -15.79
C THR A 54 -5.34 -7.67 -15.05
N LEU A 55 -6.25 -6.98 -14.33
CA LEU A 55 -7.39 -7.63 -13.66
C LEU A 55 -8.33 -8.31 -14.67
N VAL A 56 -8.52 -7.70 -15.85
CA VAL A 56 -9.31 -8.33 -16.94
C VAL A 56 -8.66 -9.66 -17.36
N LEU A 57 -7.32 -9.72 -17.50
CA LEU A 57 -6.61 -10.98 -17.83
C LEU A 57 -6.84 -12.07 -16.78
N VAL A 58 -6.83 -11.71 -15.49
CA VAL A 58 -7.14 -12.63 -14.40
C VAL A 58 -8.60 -13.12 -14.51
N THR A 59 -9.52 -12.21 -14.76
CA THR A 59 -10.96 -12.52 -14.84
C THR A 59 -11.29 -13.48 -15.98
N ILE A 60 -10.61 -13.35 -17.14
CA ILE A 60 -10.75 -14.27 -18.28
C ILE A 60 -9.92 -15.54 -18.15
N LYS A 61 -9.30 -15.79 -16.97
CA LYS A 61 -8.46 -16.97 -16.66
C LYS A 61 -7.26 -17.12 -17.61
N ARG A 62 -6.63 -16.03 -18.03
CA ARG A 62 -5.43 -16.01 -18.88
C ARG A 62 -4.18 -15.67 -18.06
N GLU A 63 -4.04 -16.28 -16.88
CA GLU A 63 -3.00 -16.01 -15.89
C GLU A 63 -1.58 -16.21 -16.42
N ARG A 64 -1.39 -17.02 -17.47
CA ARG A 64 -0.08 -17.22 -18.13
C ARG A 64 0.60 -15.91 -18.56
N TRP A 65 -0.21 -14.89 -18.90
CA TRP A 65 0.32 -13.58 -19.28
C TRP A 65 0.82 -12.74 -18.11
N LEU A 66 0.43 -13.07 -16.87
CA LEU A 66 0.83 -12.29 -15.69
C LEU A 66 2.35 -12.30 -15.49
N LEU A 67 3.00 -13.43 -15.72
CA LEU A 67 4.47 -13.51 -15.65
C LEU A 67 5.12 -12.63 -16.71
N ALA A 68 4.59 -12.60 -17.93
CA ALA A 68 5.10 -11.72 -19.00
C ALA A 68 4.86 -10.24 -18.65
N VAL A 69 3.71 -9.88 -18.09
CA VAL A 69 3.39 -8.53 -17.60
C VAL A 69 4.39 -8.10 -16.52
N LEU A 70 4.63 -8.95 -15.52
CA LEU A 70 5.58 -8.68 -14.44
C LEU A 70 7.01 -8.55 -14.96
N ALA A 71 7.45 -9.49 -15.80
CA ALA A 71 8.79 -9.47 -16.38
C ALA A 71 9.01 -8.21 -17.23
N LEU A 72 8.03 -7.84 -18.06
CA LEU A 72 8.09 -6.62 -18.86
C LEU A 72 8.15 -5.37 -17.97
N GLN A 73 7.27 -5.28 -16.96
CA GLN A 73 7.24 -4.15 -16.04
C GLN A 73 8.58 -3.99 -15.31
N MET A 74 9.12 -5.08 -14.75
CA MET A 74 10.41 -5.05 -14.04
C MET A 74 11.55 -4.63 -14.98
N THR A 75 11.61 -5.21 -16.17
CA THR A 75 12.64 -4.89 -17.16
C THR A 75 12.57 -3.43 -17.57
N LEU A 76 11.38 -2.92 -17.90
CA LEU A 76 11.18 -1.51 -18.26
C LEU A 76 11.58 -0.59 -17.10
N THR A 77 11.12 -0.85 -15.88
CA THR A 77 11.44 -0.01 -14.73
C THR A 77 12.95 0.04 -14.49
N VAL A 78 13.61 -1.12 -14.39
CA VAL A 78 15.06 -1.17 -14.14
C VAL A 78 15.85 -0.49 -15.26
N THR A 79 15.50 -0.75 -16.52
CA THR A 79 16.20 -0.16 -17.68
C THR A 79 16.02 1.36 -17.72
N LEU A 80 14.80 1.85 -17.52
CA LEU A 80 14.51 3.28 -17.52
C LEU A 80 15.16 3.98 -16.33
N ASP A 81 15.13 3.38 -15.15
CA ASP A 81 15.79 3.95 -13.95
C ASP A 81 17.30 4.05 -14.14
N LEU A 82 17.94 3.02 -14.74
CA LEU A 82 19.36 3.08 -15.09
C LEU A 82 19.66 4.21 -16.07
N PHE A 83 18.78 4.45 -17.04
CA PHE A 83 18.98 5.49 -18.04
C PHE A 83 18.60 6.90 -17.55
N LEU A 84 17.59 7.03 -16.70
CA LEU A 84 17.04 8.32 -16.28
C LEU A 84 17.58 8.83 -14.95
N LEU A 85 17.97 7.91 -14.04
CA LEU A 85 18.23 8.22 -12.62
C LEU A 85 19.67 7.93 -12.18
N SER A 86 20.32 6.93 -12.80
CA SER A 86 21.63 6.47 -12.30
C SER A 86 22.72 7.54 -12.38
N SER A 87 23.78 7.35 -11.60
CA SER A 87 24.97 8.20 -11.65
C SER A 87 25.93 7.87 -12.83
N HIS A 88 25.55 6.94 -13.71
CA HIS A 88 26.37 6.56 -14.85
C HIS A 88 26.47 7.68 -15.91
N PRO A 89 27.58 7.78 -16.65
CA PRO A 89 27.79 8.85 -17.64
C PRO A 89 26.76 8.88 -18.77
N PHE A 90 26.09 7.76 -19.08
CA PHE A 90 25.04 7.67 -20.09
C PHE A 90 23.65 8.06 -19.57
N SER A 91 23.48 8.26 -18.24
CA SER A 91 22.20 8.60 -17.64
C SER A 91 21.89 10.08 -17.80
N LEU A 92 20.61 10.39 -17.99
CA LEU A 92 20.10 11.76 -18.06
C LEU A 92 20.07 12.45 -16.69
N GLN A 93 20.22 11.71 -15.60
CA GLN A 93 20.28 12.21 -14.22
C GLN A 93 19.14 13.18 -13.87
N LEU A 94 17.90 12.82 -14.22
CA LEU A 94 16.71 13.68 -14.05
C LEU A 94 16.30 13.86 -12.56
N GLY A 95 17.06 13.30 -11.62
CA GLY A 95 16.76 13.35 -10.21
C GLY A 95 15.39 12.74 -9.91
N VAL A 96 14.68 13.28 -8.92
CA VAL A 96 13.38 12.75 -8.46
C VAL A 96 12.34 12.70 -9.58
N ASN A 97 12.34 13.65 -10.51
CA ASN A 97 11.41 13.67 -11.63
C ASN A 97 11.60 12.48 -12.58
N GLY A 98 12.81 11.93 -12.66
CA GLY A 98 13.09 10.73 -13.45
C GLY A 98 12.23 9.54 -13.02
N ILE A 99 11.93 9.38 -11.74
CA ILE A 99 11.03 8.31 -11.23
C ILE A 99 9.63 8.43 -11.87
N ALA A 100 9.07 9.64 -11.88
CA ALA A 100 7.75 9.87 -12.47
C ALA A 100 7.76 9.67 -14.01
N VAL A 101 8.87 10.00 -14.69
CA VAL A 101 9.04 9.73 -16.11
C VAL A 101 9.16 8.23 -16.37
N THR A 102 9.95 7.49 -15.56
CA THR A 102 10.00 6.02 -15.62
C THR A 102 8.61 5.42 -15.45
N ASN A 103 7.86 5.83 -14.41
CA ASN A 103 6.51 5.34 -14.18
C ASN A 103 5.57 5.62 -15.35
N THR A 104 5.65 6.82 -15.93
CA THR A 104 4.83 7.19 -17.09
C THR A 104 5.16 6.32 -18.30
N VAL A 105 6.42 6.23 -18.68
CA VAL A 105 6.85 5.50 -19.88
C VAL A 105 6.65 4.00 -19.73
N ALA A 106 7.06 3.43 -18.59
CA ALA A 106 6.90 2.01 -18.34
C ALA A 106 5.42 1.58 -18.36
N ASN A 107 4.53 2.36 -17.71
CA ASN A 107 3.11 2.03 -17.70
C ASN A 107 2.42 2.30 -19.05
N LEU A 108 2.86 3.29 -19.82
CA LEU A 108 2.37 3.49 -21.19
C LEU A 108 2.67 2.28 -22.07
N LEU A 109 3.91 1.79 -22.03
CA LEU A 109 4.33 0.59 -22.77
C LEU A 109 3.61 -0.66 -22.27
N LEU A 110 3.42 -0.77 -20.96
CA LEU A 110 2.68 -1.88 -20.33
C LEU A 110 1.20 -1.88 -20.76
N VAL A 111 0.54 -0.73 -20.79
CA VAL A 111 -0.83 -0.58 -21.31
C VAL A 111 -0.91 -1.00 -22.77
N ALA A 112 0.03 -0.55 -23.60
CA ALA A 112 0.08 -0.96 -25.02
C ALA A 112 0.23 -2.48 -25.16
N PHE A 113 1.13 -3.09 -24.39
CA PHE A 113 1.31 -4.55 -24.35
C PHE A 113 0.03 -5.26 -23.94
N LEU A 114 -0.61 -4.82 -22.83
CA LEU A 114 -1.85 -5.42 -22.32
C LEU A 114 -3.00 -5.32 -23.34
N VAL A 115 -3.13 -4.20 -24.04
CA VAL A 115 -4.13 -4.04 -25.12
C VAL A 115 -3.88 -5.04 -26.25
N ILE A 116 -2.61 -5.22 -26.67
CA ILE A 116 -2.24 -6.21 -27.69
C ILE A 116 -2.58 -7.63 -27.23
N VAL A 117 -2.23 -7.98 -25.99
CA VAL A 117 -2.53 -9.30 -25.43
C VAL A 117 -4.03 -9.55 -25.35
N LEU A 118 -4.82 -8.60 -24.84
CA LEU A 118 -6.26 -8.72 -24.73
C LEU A 118 -6.94 -8.88 -26.10
N ARG A 119 -6.46 -8.15 -27.12
CA ARG A 119 -6.94 -8.31 -28.49
C ARG A 119 -6.62 -9.69 -29.05
N ARG A 120 -5.47 -10.28 -28.73
CA ARG A 120 -5.12 -11.66 -29.13
C ARG A 120 -5.97 -12.73 -28.43
N GLU A 121 -6.53 -12.41 -27.28
CA GLU A 121 -7.45 -13.26 -26.52
C GLU A 121 -8.92 -12.92 -26.84
N ASP A 122 -9.18 -12.27 -27.99
CA ASP A 122 -10.52 -11.89 -28.50
C ASP A 122 -11.33 -10.95 -27.59
N VAL A 123 -10.65 -10.25 -26.66
CA VAL A 123 -11.28 -9.24 -25.82
C VAL A 123 -11.22 -7.88 -26.51
N ARG A 124 -12.40 -7.34 -26.83
CA ARG A 124 -12.52 -5.99 -27.39
C ARG A 124 -12.37 -4.94 -26.30
N VAL A 125 -11.20 -4.32 -26.21
CA VAL A 125 -10.92 -3.24 -25.27
C VAL A 125 -11.58 -1.92 -25.70
N PHE A 126 -11.72 -1.73 -27.03
CA PHE A 126 -12.40 -0.58 -27.63
C PHE A 126 -13.36 -1.10 -28.71
N GLY A 127 -14.63 -0.70 -28.65
CA GLY A 127 -15.64 -1.13 -29.63
C GLY A 127 -16.77 -0.12 -29.77
N ALA A 128 -17.35 -0.04 -31.00
CA ALA A 128 -18.61 0.65 -31.23
C ALA A 128 -19.76 -0.16 -30.55
N GLY A 129 -20.56 0.52 -29.74
CA GLY A 129 -21.63 -0.13 -28.98
C GLY A 129 -21.45 -0.08 -27.46
N PHE A 130 -20.69 0.89 -26.97
CA PHE A 130 -20.50 1.09 -25.53
C PHE A 130 -21.82 1.59 -24.89
N HIS A 131 -22.61 0.65 -24.40
CA HIS A 131 -23.75 0.98 -23.54
C HIS A 131 -23.26 1.07 -22.10
N LEU A 132 -23.31 2.27 -21.52
CA LEU A 132 -23.04 2.49 -20.10
C LEU A 132 -24.23 1.89 -19.30
N ASP A 133 -24.07 0.66 -18.86
CA ASP A 133 -24.95 0.08 -17.85
C ASP A 133 -24.50 0.54 -16.46
N TRP A 134 -25.39 1.25 -15.78
CA TRP A 134 -25.15 1.77 -14.43
C TRP A 134 -25.73 0.88 -13.32
N SER A 135 -26.33 -0.24 -13.65
CA SER A 135 -27.00 -1.15 -12.70
C SER A 135 -26.05 -1.67 -11.60
N TRP A 136 -24.78 -1.88 -11.95
CA TRP A 136 -23.75 -2.37 -11.03
C TRP A 136 -23.24 -1.31 -10.02
N ILE A 137 -23.50 -0.03 -10.25
CA ILE A 137 -22.93 1.07 -9.44
C ILE A 137 -23.39 0.99 -7.98
N LYS A 138 -24.65 0.63 -7.73
CA LYS A 138 -25.21 0.55 -6.38
C LYS A 138 -24.47 -0.52 -5.54
N GLU A 139 -24.22 -1.68 -6.12
CA GLU A 139 -23.54 -2.79 -5.48
C GLU A 139 -22.06 -2.48 -5.30
N TRP A 140 -21.42 -1.89 -6.30
CA TRP A 140 -20.04 -1.44 -6.23
C TRP A 140 -19.82 -0.36 -5.16
N LEU A 141 -20.71 0.64 -5.07
CA LEU A 141 -20.63 1.67 -4.03
C LEU A 141 -20.80 1.10 -2.62
N ARG A 142 -21.60 0.05 -2.47
CA ARG A 142 -21.80 -0.61 -1.17
C ARG A 142 -20.50 -1.22 -0.62
N THR A 143 -19.68 -1.80 -1.46
CA THR A 143 -18.43 -2.46 -1.04
C THR A 143 -17.21 -1.60 -1.32
N GLY A 144 -17.05 -1.14 -2.54
CA GLY A 144 -15.93 -0.32 -2.99
C GLY A 144 -15.95 1.10 -2.43
N GLY A 145 -17.15 1.68 -2.25
CA GLY A 145 -17.31 3.01 -1.64
C GLY A 145 -16.88 3.04 -0.17
N LEU A 146 -17.25 2.00 0.60
CA LEU A 146 -16.81 1.89 2.02
C LEU A 146 -15.31 1.69 2.13
N SER A 147 -14.72 0.84 1.28
CA SER A 147 -13.26 0.65 1.23
C SER A 147 -12.53 1.91 0.76
N GLY A 148 -13.10 2.65 -0.20
CA GLY A 148 -12.56 3.93 -0.65
C GLY A 148 -12.59 5.00 0.44
N LEU A 149 -13.69 5.08 1.20
CA LEU A 149 -13.83 6.00 2.32
C LEU A 149 -12.86 5.63 3.46
N GLU A 150 -12.72 4.35 3.79
CA GLU A 150 -11.71 3.86 4.74
C GLU A 150 -10.30 4.34 4.34
N SER A 151 -9.92 4.09 3.08
CA SER A 151 -8.62 4.49 2.57
C SER A 151 -8.42 6.02 2.59
N LEU A 152 -9.46 6.80 2.28
CA LEU A 152 -9.41 8.27 2.35
C LEU A 152 -9.15 8.76 3.77
N VAL A 153 -9.90 8.23 4.75
CA VAL A 153 -9.74 8.62 6.17
C VAL A 153 -8.35 8.26 6.68
N ARG A 154 -7.87 7.06 6.41
CA ARG A 154 -6.54 6.59 6.80
C ARG A 154 -5.43 7.44 6.18
N ASN A 155 -5.49 7.72 4.88
CA ASN A 155 -4.47 8.52 4.21
C ASN A 155 -4.51 9.99 4.65
N ALA A 156 -5.70 10.56 4.89
CA ALA A 156 -5.81 11.91 5.44
C ALA A 156 -5.17 12.03 6.82
N ALA A 157 -5.45 11.07 7.72
CA ALA A 157 -4.82 11.03 9.04
C ALA A 157 -3.29 10.84 8.94
N PHE A 158 -2.81 9.98 8.05
CA PHE A 158 -1.39 9.78 7.80
C PHE A 158 -0.69 11.06 7.31
N ILE A 159 -1.29 11.78 6.38
CA ILE A 159 -0.77 13.07 5.89
C ILE A 159 -0.70 14.10 7.02
N LEU A 160 -1.77 14.23 7.81
CA LEU A 160 -1.85 15.20 8.89
C LEU A 160 -0.88 14.92 10.05
N MET A 161 -0.79 13.67 10.46
CA MET A 161 -0.12 13.28 11.69
C MET A 161 1.28 12.71 11.50
N VAL A 162 1.56 12.14 10.33
CA VAL A 162 2.88 11.55 10.07
C VAL A 162 3.67 12.41 9.10
N VAL A 163 3.19 12.56 7.86
CA VAL A 163 3.94 13.28 6.81
C VAL A 163 4.27 14.71 7.25
N ARG A 164 3.25 15.44 7.74
CA ARG A 164 3.42 16.81 8.18
C ARG A 164 4.38 16.94 9.37
N LEU A 165 4.25 16.08 10.39
CA LEU A 165 5.11 16.14 11.57
C LEU A 165 6.56 15.75 11.26
N VAL A 166 6.77 14.75 10.40
CA VAL A 166 8.10 14.36 9.92
C VAL A 166 8.77 15.51 9.16
N ASN A 167 8.01 16.26 8.37
CA ASN A 167 8.51 17.46 7.68
C ASN A 167 8.87 18.57 8.68
N VAL A 168 8.05 18.80 9.71
CA VAL A 168 8.31 19.80 10.75
C VAL A 168 9.62 19.51 11.50
N VAL A 169 9.92 18.23 11.79
CA VAL A 169 11.16 17.85 12.48
C VAL A 169 12.37 17.75 11.54
N GLN A 170 12.19 17.94 10.25
CA GLN A 170 13.25 17.94 9.21
C GLN A 170 14.10 16.65 9.18
N GLN A 171 13.48 15.50 9.49
CA GLN A 171 14.13 14.17 9.49
C GLN A 171 13.49 13.22 8.48
N GLN A 172 13.04 13.75 7.35
CA GLN A 172 12.33 13.01 6.30
C GLN A 172 13.19 11.87 5.76
N GLY A 173 14.48 12.12 5.54
CA GLY A 173 15.42 11.12 4.99
C GLY A 173 15.42 9.84 5.83
N THR A 174 15.73 9.95 7.11
CA THR A 174 15.77 8.80 8.04
C THR A 174 14.40 8.12 8.14
N TYR A 175 13.31 8.91 8.26
CA TYR A 175 11.96 8.34 8.36
C TYR A 175 11.57 7.54 7.12
N TRP A 176 11.72 8.13 5.92
CA TRP A 176 11.27 7.48 4.69
C TRP A 176 12.14 6.29 4.29
N VAL A 177 13.44 6.34 4.57
CA VAL A 177 14.33 5.18 4.38
C VAL A 177 13.94 4.04 5.33
N THR A 178 13.68 4.35 6.61
CA THR A 178 13.17 3.37 7.59
C THR A 178 11.83 2.78 7.13
N ASN A 179 10.90 3.64 6.70
CA ASN A 179 9.61 3.20 6.19
C ASN A 179 9.77 2.30 4.96
N ASN A 180 10.67 2.65 4.03
CA ASN A 180 10.96 1.81 2.86
C ASN A 180 11.59 0.46 3.26
N PHE A 181 12.50 0.44 4.23
CA PHE A 181 13.05 -0.82 4.74
C PHE A 181 11.96 -1.72 5.34
N ILE A 182 11.03 -1.17 6.11
CA ILE A 182 9.95 -1.93 6.72
C ILE A 182 8.93 -2.39 5.64
N TRP A 183 8.38 -1.46 4.87
CA TRP A 183 7.30 -1.76 3.92
C TRP A 183 7.78 -2.41 2.61
N GLY A 184 8.96 -2.02 2.13
CA GLY A 184 9.53 -2.50 0.87
C GLY A 184 10.33 -3.79 1.00
N TRP A 185 10.74 -4.18 2.22
CA TRP A 185 11.52 -5.39 2.44
C TRP A 185 10.91 -6.33 3.48
N LEU A 186 10.72 -5.87 4.72
CA LEU A 186 10.24 -6.76 5.78
C LEU A 186 8.79 -7.20 5.55
N LEU A 187 7.90 -6.28 5.24
CA LEU A 187 6.46 -6.57 5.10
C LEU A 187 6.05 -7.18 3.76
N VAL A 188 6.88 -7.17 2.72
CA VAL A 188 6.53 -7.71 1.41
C VAL A 188 5.95 -9.13 1.47
N PRO A 189 6.58 -10.12 2.14
CA PRO A 189 6.01 -11.47 2.22
C PRO A 189 4.70 -11.51 3.02
N ILE A 190 4.53 -10.64 4.04
CA ILE A 190 3.30 -10.52 4.83
C ILE A 190 2.15 -9.97 3.98
N LEU A 191 2.43 -8.93 3.17
CA LEU A 191 1.43 -8.35 2.27
C LEU A 191 1.02 -9.33 1.17
N ALA A 192 1.99 -10.06 0.59
CA ALA A 192 1.71 -11.12 -0.37
C ALA A 192 0.84 -12.24 0.23
N LEU A 193 1.12 -12.63 1.49
CA LEU A 193 0.31 -13.57 2.23
C LEU A 193 -1.12 -13.06 2.41
N GLY A 194 -1.29 -11.75 2.67
CA GLY A 194 -2.60 -11.11 2.75
C GLY A 194 -3.45 -11.29 1.49
N GLU A 195 -2.85 -11.18 0.30
CA GLU A 195 -3.56 -11.40 -0.97
C GLU A 195 -4.03 -12.87 -1.13
N LEU A 196 -3.21 -13.83 -0.69
CA LEU A 196 -3.62 -15.24 -0.67
C LEU A 196 -4.79 -15.47 0.29
N ILE A 197 -4.76 -14.90 1.48
CA ILE A 197 -5.84 -14.98 2.47
C ILE A 197 -7.14 -14.41 1.91
N LYS A 198 -7.08 -13.23 1.28
CA LYS A 198 -8.25 -12.61 0.63
C LYS A 198 -8.87 -13.54 -0.40
N ARG A 199 -8.05 -14.13 -1.28
CA ARG A 199 -8.50 -15.07 -2.31
C ARG A 199 -9.15 -16.31 -1.70
N ASP A 200 -8.49 -16.95 -0.75
CA ASP A 200 -8.95 -18.21 -0.18
C ASP A 200 -10.22 -18.03 0.66
N THR A 201 -10.33 -16.93 1.41
CA THR A 201 -11.52 -16.62 2.20
C THR A 201 -12.67 -16.07 1.37
N ALA A 202 -12.41 -15.49 0.20
CA ALA A 202 -13.44 -15.14 -0.78
C ALA A 202 -14.04 -16.39 -1.42
N ALA A 203 -13.21 -17.40 -1.72
CA ALA A 203 -13.62 -18.64 -2.38
C ALA A 203 -14.47 -19.55 -1.48
N ARG A 204 -14.19 -19.60 -0.18
CA ARG A 204 -14.88 -20.49 0.78
C ARG A 204 -15.11 -19.80 2.11
N GLU A 205 -16.34 -19.83 2.60
CA GLU A 205 -16.67 -19.24 3.90
C GLU A 205 -15.92 -19.90 5.07
N GLU A 206 -15.80 -21.22 5.02
CA GLU A 206 -15.13 -22.04 6.02
C GLU A 206 -13.64 -21.75 6.11
N ALA A 207 -13.00 -21.26 5.03
CA ALA A 207 -11.58 -20.94 5.00
C ALA A 207 -11.21 -19.91 6.08
N ALA A 208 -12.10 -18.97 6.40
CA ALA A 208 -11.89 -18.00 7.46
C ALA A 208 -11.75 -18.64 8.86
N ARG A 209 -12.19 -19.89 9.05
CA ARG A 209 -12.06 -20.63 10.30
C ARG A 209 -11.01 -21.74 10.23
N THR A 210 -10.94 -22.46 9.14
CA THR A 210 -10.11 -23.68 8.97
C THR A 210 -8.69 -23.35 8.57
N ILE A 211 -8.48 -22.42 7.65
CA ILE A 211 -7.16 -22.13 7.07
C ILE A 211 -6.45 -20.97 7.81
N THR A 212 -7.20 -20.02 8.39
CA THR A 212 -6.61 -18.86 9.07
C THR A 212 -5.56 -19.20 10.13
N PRO A 213 -5.70 -20.26 10.97
CA PRO A 213 -4.63 -20.64 11.91
C PRO A 213 -3.30 -20.94 11.25
N ALA A 214 -3.31 -21.59 10.06
CA ALA A 214 -2.10 -21.85 9.29
C ALA A 214 -1.44 -20.56 8.81
N TYR A 215 -2.24 -19.57 8.41
CA TYR A 215 -1.72 -18.26 8.02
C TYR A 215 -1.12 -17.49 9.20
N PHE A 216 -1.70 -17.59 10.41
CA PHE A 216 -1.07 -17.05 11.62
C PHE A 216 0.26 -17.75 11.91
N ALA A 217 0.34 -19.07 11.79
CA ALA A 217 1.58 -19.81 11.97
C ALA A 217 2.65 -19.40 10.94
N LEU A 218 2.27 -19.25 9.68
CA LEU A 218 3.20 -18.80 8.63
C LEU A 218 3.66 -17.35 8.87
N THR A 219 2.78 -16.48 9.34
CA THR A 219 3.16 -15.11 9.76
C THR A 219 4.18 -15.16 10.91
N ALA A 220 4.00 -16.05 11.88
CA ALA A 220 4.97 -16.22 12.96
C ALA A 220 6.34 -16.68 12.45
N VAL A 221 6.39 -17.51 11.42
CA VAL A 221 7.66 -17.91 10.76
C VAL A 221 8.33 -16.69 10.14
N PHE A 222 7.62 -15.83 9.42
CA PHE A 222 8.21 -14.61 8.86
C PHE A 222 8.71 -13.66 9.96
N VAL A 223 7.97 -13.50 11.05
CA VAL A 223 8.41 -12.69 12.20
C VAL A 223 9.67 -13.28 12.84
N LEU A 224 9.78 -14.60 12.93
CA LEU A 224 11.00 -15.27 13.39
C LEU A 224 12.18 -15.01 12.45
N VAL A 225 11.96 -15.05 11.14
CA VAL A 225 12.97 -14.68 10.13
C VAL A 225 13.44 -13.24 10.33
N TRP A 226 12.55 -12.29 10.62
CA TRP A 226 12.96 -10.92 10.95
C TRP A 226 13.87 -10.92 12.17
N ALA A 227 13.47 -11.56 13.27
CA ALA A 227 14.24 -11.60 14.50
C ALA A 227 15.66 -12.16 14.30
N VAL A 228 15.77 -13.27 13.55
CA VAL A 228 17.06 -13.91 13.23
C VAL A 228 17.91 -13.03 12.29
N SER A 229 17.28 -12.25 11.40
CA SER A 229 17.98 -11.40 10.43
C SER A 229 18.46 -10.04 10.99
N ILE A 230 18.02 -9.63 12.21
CA ILE A 230 18.40 -8.33 12.82
C ILE A 230 19.91 -8.04 12.73
N PRO A 231 20.83 -8.98 13.03
CA PRO A 231 22.26 -8.71 12.97
C PRO A 231 22.79 -8.34 11.57
N ALA A 232 22.07 -8.76 10.52
CA ALA A 232 22.43 -8.44 9.13
C ALA A 232 21.87 -7.09 8.63
N TRP A 233 20.90 -6.48 9.36
CA TRP A 233 20.25 -5.26 8.91
C TRP A 233 21.18 -4.07 8.70
N PRO A 234 22.17 -3.78 9.59
CA PRO A 234 23.08 -2.67 9.36
C PRO A 234 23.86 -2.80 8.05
N GLY A 235 24.38 -4.00 7.77
CA GLY A 235 25.09 -4.28 6.52
C GLY A 235 24.18 -4.20 5.29
N PHE A 236 22.95 -4.66 5.39
CA PHE A 236 21.96 -4.57 4.31
C PHE A 236 21.59 -3.11 4.00
N VAL A 237 21.26 -2.31 5.03
CA VAL A 237 20.91 -0.90 4.87
C VAL A 237 22.06 -0.09 4.31
N ALA A 238 23.30 -0.34 4.79
CA ALA A 238 24.47 0.37 4.28
C ALA A 238 24.85 -0.02 2.86
N ASN A 239 24.93 -1.33 2.56
CA ASN A 239 25.56 -1.81 1.33
C ASN A 239 24.55 -2.07 0.20
N VAL A 240 23.31 -2.48 0.52
CA VAL A 240 22.28 -2.79 -0.47
C VAL A 240 21.39 -1.58 -0.71
N MET A 241 20.97 -0.88 0.36
CA MET A 241 20.17 0.33 0.23
C MET A 241 21.02 1.59 0.02
N GLY A 242 22.35 1.54 0.20
CA GLY A 242 23.27 2.64 -0.04
C GLY A 242 23.15 3.80 0.96
N VAL A 243 22.73 3.52 2.20
CA VAL A 243 22.45 4.55 3.22
C VAL A 243 23.66 4.77 4.10
N SER A 244 24.16 6.01 4.13
CA SER A 244 25.33 6.39 4.96
C SER A 244 25.07 6.29 6.46
N GLU A 245 23.86 6.63 6.91
CA GLU A 245 23.44 6.60 8.32
C GLU A 245 22.63 5.34 8.66
N ALA A 246 23.12 4.17 8.27
CA ALA A 246 22.41 2.90 8.46
C ALA A 246 22.02 2.63 9.93
N GLY A 247 22.86 3.06 10.90
CA GLY A 247 22.57 2.91 12.32
C GLY A 247 21.30 3.62 12.78
N ALA A 248 21.06 4.84 12.29
CA ALA A 248 19.85 5.60 12.63
C ALA A 248 18.59 4.91 12.09
N VAL A 249 18.65 4.41 10.86
CA VAL A 249 17.55 3.67 10.21
C VAL A 249 17.25 2.37 10.96
N VAL A 250 18.28 1.59 11.30
CA VAL A 250 18.11 0.33 12.03
C VAL A 250 17.56 0.57 13.44
N ASN A 251 18.06 1.57 14.17
CA ASN A 251 17.54 1.91 15.48
C ASN A 251 16.06 2.30 15.43
N LEU A 252 15.66 3.15 14.48
CA LEU A 252 14.24 3.53 14.31
C LEU A 252 13.37 2.33 13.93
N THR A 253 13.92 1.42 13.10
CA THR A 253 13.25 0.15 12.75
C THR A 253 13.03 -0.71 13.99
N LEU A 254 14.04 -0.88 14.84
CA LEU A 254 13.98 -1.68 16.08
C LEU A 254 12.95 -1.13 17.07
N VAL A 255 12.91 0.19 17.24
CA VAL A 255 11.87 0.85 18.07
C VAL A 255 10.48 0.55 17.55
N SER A 256 10.31 0.53 16.24
CA SER A 256 9.02 0.30 15.59
C SER A 256 8.66 -1.18 15.46
N LEU A 257 9.63 -2.09 15.62
CA LEU A 257 9.49 -3.52 15.27
C LEU A 257 8.32 -4.20 15.97
N GLY A 258 8.16 -3.96 17.27
CA GLY A 258 7.07 -4.56 18.05
C GLY A 258 5.67 -4.21 17.50
N PHE A 259 5.49 -2.98 17.06
CA PHE A 259 4.25 -2.54 16.44
C PHE A 259 4.03 -3.18 15.07
N TYR A 260 5.09 -3.34 14.28
CA TYR A 260 5.00 -4.00 12.98
C TYR A 260 4.83 -5.52 13.07
N ILE A 261 5.28 -6.15 14.17
CA ILE A 261 4.91 -7.54 14.49
C ILE A 261 3.40 -7.63 14.72
N LEU A 262 2.82 -6.73 15.52
CA LEU A 262 1.37 -6.66 15.69
C LEU A 262 0.65 -6.43 14.35
N PHE A 263 1.15 -5.52 13.52
CA PHE A 263 0.63 -5.29 12.18
C PHE A 263 0.65 -6.56 11.31
N ALA A 264 1.74 -7.34 11.34
CA ALA A 264 1.85 -8.55 10.55
C ALA A 264 0.74 -9.56 10.89
N PHE A 265 0.46 -9.75 12.19
CA PHE A 265 -0.65 -10.59 12.64
C PHE A 265 -2.02 -9.96 12.35
N ASN A 266 -2.15 -8.65 12.52
CA ASN A 266 -3.35 -7.90 12.19
C ASN A 266 -3.73 -8.06 10.71
N ASN A 267 -2.75 -8.01 9.81
CA ASN A 267 -2.94 -8.15 8.36
C ASN A 267 -3.61 -9.48 7.98
N VAL A 268 -3.44 -10.54 8.78
CA VAL A 268 -4.15 -11.81 8.58
C VAL A 268 -5.65 -11.63 8.80
N ALA A 269 -6.04 -11.00 9.90
CA ALA A 269 -7.45 -10.76 10.24
C ALA A 269 -8.13 -9.78 9.27
N ASP A 270 -7.44 -8.68 8.93
CA ASP A 270 -7.90 -7.70 7.97
C ASP A 270 -8.11 -8.31 6.58
N SER A 271 -7.19 -9.17 6.16
CA SER A 271 -7.29 -9.88 4.87
C SER A 271 -8.50 -10.83 4.83
N VAL A 272 -8.85 -11.47 5.96
CA VAL A 272 -10.09 -12.25 6.06
C VAL A 272 -11.32 -11.34 5.91
N PHE A 273 -11.36 -10.17 6.55
CA PHE A 273 -12.47 -9.23 6.40
C PHE A 273 -12.63 -8.76 4.96
N TYR A 274 -11.53 -8.39 4.29
CA TYR A 274 -11.56 -8.01 2.86
C TYR A 274 -12.04 -9.17 1.98
N GLY A 275 -11.52 -10.39 2.18
CA GLY A 275 -11.92 -11.56 1.42
C GLY A 275 -13.40 -11.90 1.60
N ARG A 276 -13.97 -11.64 2.79
CA ARG A 276 -15.39 -11.83 3.08
C ARG A 276 -16.28 -10.63 2.72
N GLY A 277 -15.72 -9.60 2.08
CA GLY A 277 -16.45 -8.38 1.72
C GLY A 277 -16.93 -7.55 2.92
N ARG A 278 -16.36 -7.78 4.13
CA ARG A 278 -16.72 -7.06 5.35
C ARG A 278 -15.94 -5.75 5.47
N THR A 279 -15.97 -4.97 4.41
CA THR A 279 -15.34 -3.63 4.35
C THR A 279 -15.97 -2.62 5.29
N ASP A 280 -17.21 -2.88 5.74
CA ASP A 280 -17.87 -2.14 6.82
C ASP A 280 -17.05 -2.19 8.12
N LEU A 281 -16.55 -3.36 8.51
CA LEU A 281 -15.72 -3.53 9.71
C LEU A 281 -14.40 -2.77 9.59
N MET A 282 -13.78 -2.80 8.42
CA MET A 282 -12.55 -2.06 8.14
C MET A 282 -12.75 -0.55 8.24
N LEU A 283 -13.87 -0.03 7.72
CA LEU A 283 -14.22 1.38 7.85
C LEU A 283 -14.45 1.79 9.31
N TYR A 284 -15.21 1.01 10.09
CA TYR A 284 -15.45 1.32 11.51
C TYR A 284 -14.15 1.37 12.32
N GLN A 285 -13.27 0.39 12.14
CA GLN A 285 -11.95 0.35 12.76
C GLN A 285 -11.12 1.59 12.38
N SER A 286 -11.01 1.87 11.09
CA SER A 286 -10.29 3.02 10.57
C SER A 286 -10.83 4.35 11.10
N LEU A 287 -12.16 4.53 11.16
CA LEU A 287 -12.79 5.72 11.73
C LEU A 287 -12.45 5.89 13.21
N ILE A 288 -12.53 4.82 14.01
CA ILE A 288 -12.21 4.87 15.44
C ILE A 288 -10.74 5.30 15.64
N VAL A 289 -9.80 4.61 15.00
CA VAL A 289 -8.36 4.87 15.17
C VAL A 289 -8.00 6.25 14.64
N ASN A 290 -8.41 6.58 13.42
CA ASN A 290 -7.99 7.84 12.80
C ASN A 290 -8.67 9.06 13.41
N THR A 291 -9.91 8.95 13.87
CA THR A 291 -10.62 10.08 14.48
C THR A 291 -10.26 10.23 15.96
N LEU A 292 -10.34 9.15 16.75
CA LEU A 292 -10.14 9.27 18.19
C LEU A 292 -8.65 9.33 18.55
N PHE A 293 -7.83 8.43 18.03
CA PHE A 293 -6.41 8.40 18.38
C PHE A 293 -5.62 9.48 17.64
N TYR A 294 -5.59 9.45 16.30
CA TYR A 294 -4.82 10.45 15.54
C TYR A 294 -5.44 11.84 15.61
N GLY A 295 -6.76 11.96 15.62
CA GLY A 295 -7.44 13.23 15.86
C GLY A 295 -7.14 13.81 17.24
N GLY A 296 -7.14 12.98 18.28
CA GLY A 296 -6.73 13.38 19.64
C GLY A 296 -5.28 13.80 19.70
N ALA A 297 -4.37 13.03 19.10
CA ALA A 297 -2.95 13.39 19.01
C ALA A 297 -2.73 14.72 18.25
N PHE A 298 -3.50 14.98 17.19
CA PHE A 298 -3.46 16.26 16.47
C PHE A 298 -3.91 17.43 17.35
N LEU A 299 -4.94 17.25 18.14
CA LEU A 299 -5.38 18.30 19.08
C LEU A 299 -4.33 18.57 20.15
N LEU A 300 -3.67 17.54 20.70
CA LEU A 300 -2.57 17.70 21.65
C LEU A 300 -1.36 18.42 21.02
N TYR A 301 -1.04 18.10 19.77
CA TYR A 301 -0.02 18.82 19.01
C TYR A 301 -0.39 20.31 18.83
N ARG A 302 -1.62 20.60 18.42
CA ARG A 302 -2.12 21.97 18.24
C ARG A 302 -2.16 22.78 19.55
N ALA A 303 -2.42 22.10 20.67
CA ALA A 303 -2.42 22.70 22.00
C ALA A 303 -0.99 22.89 22.58
N GLY A 304 0.06 22.47 21.86
CA GLY A 304 1.46 22.58 22.31
C GLY A 304 1.85 21.57 23.41
N VAL A 305 0.99 20.59 23.72
CA VAL A 305 1.25 19.54 24.71
C VAL A 305 2.18 18.47 24.15
N PHE A 306 2.06 18.18 22.87
CA PHE A 306 2.91 17.23 22.16
C PHE A 306 3.91 17.96 21.27
N SER A 307 5.20 17.86 21.62
CA SER A 307 6.32 18.35 20.80
C SER A 307 6.84 17.21 19.94
N PRO A 308 6.73 17.30 18.59
CA PRO A 308 7.12 16.21 17.72
C PRO A 308 8.64 16.01 17.74
N THR A 309 9.05 14.76 17.85
CA THR A 309 10.40 14.25 17.58
C THR A 309 10.28 13.06 16.66
N LEU A 310 11.33 12.68 15.93
CA LEU A 310 11.29 11.51 15.05
C LEU A 310 10.87 10.25 15.81
N LEU A 311 11.45 10.03 16.99
CA LEU A 311 11.12 8.90 17.85
C LEU A 311 9.66 8.98 18.34
N GLY A 312 9.22 10.16 18.79
CA GLY A 312 7.83 10.38 19.23
C GLY A 312 6.81 10.12 18.12
N ILE A 313 7.12 10.53 16.89
CA ILE A 313 6.27 10.27 15.71
C ILE A 313 6.21 8.77 15.41
N ALA A 314 7.35 8.06 15.44
CA ALA A 314 7.41 6.62 15.20
C ALA A 314 6.62 5.83 16.27
N ILE A 315 6.77 6.21 17.55
CA ILE A 315 6.00 5.59 18.65
C ILE A 315 4.51 5.92 18.51
N MET A 316 4.14 7.16 18.23
CA MET A 316 2.75 7.55 18.02
C MET A 316 2.12 6.72 16.88
N PHE A 317 2.82 6.60 15.74
CA PHE A 317 2.35 5.79 14.63
C PHE A 317 2.22 4.31 15.01
N GLY A 318 3.22 3.80 15.74
CA GLY A 318 3.21 2.44 16.28
C GLY A 318 2.06 2.18 17.25
N LEU A 319 1.76 3.11 18.16
CA LEU A 319 0.60 3.01 19.05
C LEU A 319 -0.72 2.99 18.26
N GLY A 320 -0.82 3.78 17.19
CA GLY A 320 -1.97 3.70 16.27
C GLY A 320 -2.14 2.29 15.69
N ILE A 321 -1.05 1.67 15.22
CA ILE A 321 -1.06 0.27 14.77
C ILE A 321 -1.49 -0.69 15.89
N ALA A 322 -1.00 -0.51 17.11
CA ALA A 322 -1.35 -1.37 18.23
C ALA A 322 -2.83 -1.29 18.61
N ILE A 323 -3.40 -0.08 18.65
CA ILE A 323 -4.83 0.14 18.93
C ILE A 323 -5.67 -0.46 17.79
N ASP A 324 -5.29 -0.21 16.55
CA ASP A 324 -5.92 -0.77 15.36
C ASP A 324 -5.94 -2.30 15.43
N SER A 325 -4.80 -2.93 15.71
CA SER A 325 -4.67 -4.37 15.87
C SER A 325 -5.54 -4.93 17.00
N ALA A 326 -5.60 -4.23 18.13
CA ALA A 326 -6.44 -4.66 19.26
C ALA A 326 -7.94 -4.66 18.90
N ILE A 327 -8.41 -3.61 18.22
CA ILE A 327 -9.79 -3.52 17.73
C ILE A 327 -10.07 -4.64 16.73
N THR A 328 -9.18 -4.84 15.73
CA THR A 328 -9.31 -5.91 14.74
C THR A 328 -9.39 -7.28 15.38
N PHE A 329 -8.51 -7.62 16.32
CA PHE A 329 -8.52 -8.93 16.96
C PHE A 329 -9.81 -9.18 17.75
N VAL A 330 -10.35 -8.18 18.43
CA VAL A 330 -11.65 -8.29 19.12
C VAL A 330 -12.77 -8.52 18.10
N MET A 331 -12.79 -7.76 17.01
CA MET A 331 -13.77 -7.91 15.94
C MET A 331 -13.64 -9.27 15.25
N PHE A 332 -12.42 -9.70 14.97
CA PHE A 332 -12.12 -10.99 14.34
C PHE A 332 -12.53 -12.17 15.21
N ALA A 333 -12.25 -12.13 16.52
CA ALA A 333 -12.68 -13.16 17.46
C ALA A 333 -14.21 -13.30 17.49
N ARG A 334 -14.95 -12.18 17.47
CA ARG A 334 -16.42 -12.17 17.40
C ARG A 334 -16.92 -12.68 16.05
N PHE A 335 -16.28 -12.27 14.95
CA PHE A 335 -16.65 -12.69 13.61
C PHE A 335 -16.45 -14.20 13.43
N ARG A 336 -15.28 -14.73 13.84
CA ARG A 336 -14.96 -16.15 13.73
C ARG A 336 -15.94 -17.07 14.49
N ARG A 337 -16.47 -16.62 15.63
CA ARG A 337 -17.48 -17.38 16.40
C ARG A 337 -18.81 -17.54 15.66
N ARG A 338 -19.12 -16.67 14.70
CA ARG A 338 -20.38 -16.69 13.94
C ARG A 338 -20.30 -17.55 12.68
N ILE A 339 -19.11 -17.97 12.26
CA ILE A 339 -18.94 -18.87 11.11
C ILE A 339 -19.31 -20.29 11.56
N PRO A 340 -20.25 -20.97 10.88
CA PRO A 340 -20.67 -22.32 11.23
C PRO A 340 -19.47 -23.30 11.13
N VAL A 341 -19.45 -24.26 12.04
CA VAL A 341 -18.54 -25.41 11.97
C VAL A 341 -19.18 -26.40 11.03
N VAL A 342 -18.66 -26.54 9.83
CA VAL A 342 -19.03 -27.68 9.00
C VAL A 342 -18.30 -28.89 9.56
N PRO A 343 -19.03 -29.97 9.96
CA PRO A 343 -18.38 -31.21 10.37
C PRO A 343 -17.53 -31.70 9.18
N GLN A 344 -16.27 -32.03 9.41
CA GLN A 344 -15.50 -32.79 8.43
C GLN A 344 -16.27 -34.09 8.21
N GLU A 345 -16.82 -34.30 7.02
CA GLU A 345 -17.23 -35.62 6.59
C GLU A 345 -16.01 -36.53 6.80
N GLN A 346 -16.12 -37.42 7.77
CA GLN A 346 -15.14 -38.48 7.98
C GLN A 346 -15.01 -39.22 6.65
N GLY A 347 -13.84 -39.10 6.05
CA GLY A 347 -13.56 -39.73 4.78
C GLY A 347 -14.04 -41.16 4.80
N ALA A 348 -15.00 -41.45 3.94
CA ALA A 348 -15.35 -42.80 3.60
C ALA A 348 -14.09 -43.47 3.04
N SER A 349 -13.62 -44.43 3.81
CA SER A 349 -12.55 -45.36 3.49
C SER A 349 -12.77 -46.10 2.18
#